data_2f92725ab2e6a1f8f27c90b11c6a476f
#
_entry.id   2f92725ab2e6a1f8f27c90b11c6a476f
#
_cell.length_a   1.000
_cell.length_b   1.000
_cell.length_c   1.000
_cell.angle_alpha   90.00
_cell.angle_beta   90.00
_cell.angle_gamma   90.00
#
_symmetry.space_group_name_H-M   'P 1'
#
loop_
_entity.id
_entity.type
_entity.pdbx_description
1 polymer ?
#
loop_
_entity_poly.entity_id
_entity_poly.type
_entity_poly.pdbx_seq_one_letter_code
_entity_poly.pdbx_strand_id
1 'polypeptide(L)'
;VHGITQEFLADKPRFAEIAGELMDFLKGAELVIHNAPFDVGFLDNELRLAEGGWGALGSYCTIIDTLVLARNLHPGQRNSLDALCRRYYIDNSQRTLHGALLDAEILADVYRAMTGGQVNLLLDGAGETAAGRGASISRLDANRPALKIIAADDGELLLHHRHLDLIDQESGGRCVWKKLEIKA
;
A
#
# COMPACT_ATOMS: atom_id res chain seq x y z
N VAL A 1 -18.16 6.89 23.34
CA VAL A 1 -17.36 6.83 22.13
C VAL A 1 -17.74 5.62 21.29
N HIS A 2 -17.76 4.41 21.87
CA HIS A 2 -18.03 3.13 21.18
C HIS A 2 -19.45 2.58 21.42
N GLY A 3 -20.27 3.17 22.32
CA GLY A 3 -21.65 2.77 22.61
C GLY A 3 -21.81 1.41 23.32
N ILE A 4 -20.71 0.76 23.69
CA ILE A 4 -20.73 -0.53 24.39
C ILE A 4 -21.02 -0.29 25.89
N THR A 5 -22.09 -0.91 26.41
CA THR A 5 -22.47 -0.83 27.83
C THR A 5 -21.99 -2.07 28.59
N GLN A 6 -21.95 -1.96 29.91
CA GLN A 6 -21.56 -3.07 30.76
C GLN A 6 -22.55 -4.24 30.69
N GLU A 7 -23.84 -3.93 30.47
CA GLU A 7 -24.90 -4.94 30.26
C GLU A 7 -24.68 -5.73 28.97
N PHE A 8 -24.26 -5.03 27.88
CA PHE A 8 -23.92 -5.69 26.62
C PHE A 8 -22.74 -6.66 26.75
N LEU A 9 -21.80 -6.37 27.65
CA LEU A 9 -20.61 -7.22 27.87
C LEU A 9 -20.85 -8.38 28.84
N ALA A 10 -21.95 -8.37 29.58
CA ALA A 10 -22.19 -9.35 30.68
C ALA A 10 -22.22 -10.80 30.20
N ASP A 11 -22.65 -11.06 28.98
CA ASP A 11 -22.75 -12.38 28.34
C ASP A 11 -21.63 -12.71 27.37
N LYS A 12 -20.63 -11.82 27.22
CA LYS A 12 -19.52 -12.01 26.29
C LYS A 12 -18.35 -12.74 26.96
N PRO A 13 -17.60 -13.57 26.20
CA PRO A 13 -16.43 -14.26 26.74
C PRO A 13 -15.36 -13.25 27.17
N ARG A 14 -14.59 -13.60 28.16
CA ARG A 14 -13.40 -12.83 28.56
C ARG A 14 -12.28 -13.09 27.58
N PHE A 15 -11.35 -12.14 27.49
CA PHE A 15 -10.22 -12.26 26.55
C PHE A 15 -9.44 -13.57 26.74
N ALA A 16 -9.18 -13.99 27.96
CA ALA A 16 -8.48 -15.25 28.25
C ALA A 16 -9.17 -16.49 27.66
N GLU A 17 -10.49 -16.46 27.49
CA GLU A 17 -11.27 -17.60 26.94
C GLU A 17 -11.12 -17.69 25.42
N ILE A 18 -10.89 -16.56 24.73
CA ILE A 18 -10.78 -16.47 23.28
C ILE A 18 -9.34 -16.31 22.80
N ALA A 19 -8.38 -16.08 23.70
CA ALA A 19 -6.98 -15.79 23.35
C ALA A 19 -6.36 -16.85 22.44
N GLY A 20 -6.63 -18.14 22.71
CA GLY A 20 -6.11 -19.25 21.89
C GLY A 20 -6.61 -19.18 20.45
N GLU A 21 -7.91 -19.06 20.25
CA GLU A 21 -8.54 -18.95 18.93
C GLU A 21 -8.06 -17.71 18.19
N LEU A 22 -7.96 -16.56 18.88
CA LEU A 22 -7.43 -15.33 18.31
C LEU A 22 -5.99 -15.50 17.84
N MET A 23 -5.13 -16.10 18.64
CA MET A 23 -3.71 -16.30 18.28
C MET A 23 -3.53 -17.27 17.12
N ASP A 24 -4.34 -18.34 17.05
CA ASP A 24 -4.34 -19.26 15.91
C ASP A 24 -4.78 -18.55 14.62
N PHE A 25 -5.76 -17.65 14.71
CA PHE A 25 -6.21 -16.84 13.58
C PHE A 25 -5.15 -15.85 13.10
N LEU A 26 -4.41 -15.22 14.02
CA LEU A 26 -3.41 -14.19 13.70
C LEU A 26 -2.05 -14.76 13.27
N LYS A 27 -1.78 -16.03 13.54
CA LYS A 27 -0.49 -16.66 13.29
C LYS A 27 -0.09 -16.62 11.81
N GLY A 28 1.01 -15.94 11.53
CA GLY A 28 1.55 -15.79 10.17
C GLY A 28 0.80 -14.76 9.31
N ALA A 29 -0.16 -14.04 9.87
CA ALA A 29 -0.88 -12.97 9.17
C ALA A 29 -0.11 -11.66 9.14
N GLU A 30 -0.49 -10.76 8.23
CA GLU A 30 -0.14 -9.35 8.26
C GLU A 30 -1.29 -8.55 8.87
N LEU A 31 -1.03 -7.92 10.02
CA LEU A 31 -2.00 -7.12 10.75
C LEU A 31 -1.89 -5.66 10.32
N VAL A 32 -2.91 -5.16 9.67
CA VAL A 32 -2.99 -3.77 9.23
C VAL A 32 -3.75 -2.95 10.30
N ILE A 33 -3.04 -2.05 10.97
CA ILE A 33 -3.58 -1.27 12.10
C ILE A 33 -3.27 0.21 11.90
N HIS A 34 -4.19 1.10 12.27
CA HIS A 34 -3.95 2.53 12.26
C HIS A 34 -3.54 3.04 13.63
N ASN A 35 -2.29 3.45 13.81
CA ASN A 35 -1.65 3.75 15.08
C ASN A 35 -1.40 2.48 15.93
N ALA A 36 -0.77 1.50 15.30
CA ALA A 36 -0.53 0.16 15.83
C ALA A 36 0.00 0.10 17.27
N PRO A 37 0.88 0.99 17.76
CA PRO A 37 1.36 0.92 19.14
C PRO A 37 0.26 0.93 20.20
N PHE A 38 -0.88 1.57 19.91
CA PHE A 38 -2.00 1.61 20.83
C PHE A 38 -2.67 0.24 20.97
N ASP A 39 -3.08 -0.35 19.86
CA ASP A 39 -3.81 -1.64 19.85
C ASP A 39 -2.89 -2.79 20.24
N VAL A 40 -1.66 -2.80 19.76
CA VAL A 40 -0.64 -3.81 20.11
C VAL A 40 -0.33 -3.78 21.60
N GLY A 41 -0.19 -2.58 22.18
CA GLY A 41 0.05 -2.46 23.62
C GLY A 41 -1.09 -3.03 24.47
N PHE A 42 -2.34 -2.85 24.05
CA PHE A 42 -3.49 -3.46 24.73
C PHE A 42 -3.51 -4.98 24.56
N LEU A 43 -3.31 -5.48 23.34
CA LEU A 43 -3.30 -6.92 23.07
C LEU A 43 -2.17 -7.64 23.82
N ASP A 44 -0.97 -7.08 23.82
CA ASP A 44 0.17 -7.63 24.57
C ASP A 44 -0.10 -7.68 26.08
N ASN A 45 -0.76 -6.64 26.62
CA ASN A 45 -1.15 -6.65 28.03
C ASN A 45 -2.21 -7.72 28.32
N GLU A 46 -3.23 -7.87 27.48
CA GLU A 46 -4.28 -8.87 27.64
C GLU A 46 -3.71 -10.30 27.50
N LEU A 47 -2.81 -10.54 26.53
CA LEU A 47 -2.12 -11.82 26.37
C LEU A 47 -1.30 -12.18 27.61
N ARG A 48 -0.62 -11.20 28.22
CA ARG A 48 0.14 -11.38 29.47
C ARG A 48 -0.78 -11.73 30.64
N LEU A 49 -1.96 -11.09 30.71
CA LEU A 49 -2.95 -11.34 31.78
C LEU A 49 -3.69 -12.67 31.63
N ALA A 50 -3.81 -13.17 30.40
CA ALA A 50 -4.45 -14.45 30.09
C ALA A 50 -3.67 -15.68 30.58
N GLU A 51 -2.46 -15.50 31.14
CA GLU A 51 -1.62 -16.55 31.74
C GLU A 51 -1.39 -17.81 30.86
N GLY A 52 -1.65 -17.71 29.55
CA GLY A 52 -1.48 -18.80 28.58
C GLY A 52 -0.04 -19.00 28.07
N GLY A 53 0.94 -18.31 28.67
CA GLY A 53 2.35 -18.36 28.21
C GLY A 53 2.59 -17.69 26.87
N TRP A 54 1.71 -16.79 26.48
CA TRP A 54 1.79 -16.04 25.22
C TRP A 54 2.97 -15.06 25.23
N GLY A 55 3.70 -14.98 24.12
CA GLY A 55 4.67 -13.93 23.85
C GLY A 55 4.00 -12.63 23.36
N ALA A 56 4.83 -11.64 22.98
CA ALA A 56 4.33 -10.43 22.35
C ALA A 56 3.70 -10.74 20.98
N LEU A 57 2.67 -10.01 20.60
CA LEU A 57 1.90 -10.18 19.36
C LEU A 57 2.81 -10.22 18.12
N GLY A 58 3.81 -9.34 18.07
CA GLY A 58 4.79 -9.28 16.97
C GLY A 58 5.65 -10.54 16.78
N SER A 59 5.59 -11.51 17.72
CA SER A 59 6.25 -12.82 17.56
C SER A 59 5.42 -13.79 16.72
N TYR A 60 4.14 -13.50 16.50
CA TYR A 60 3.18 -14.38 15.83
C TYR A 60 2.76 -13.86 14.46
N CYS A 61 2.72 -12.53 14.28
CA CYS A 61 2.25 -11.89 13.06
C CYS A 61 3.10 -10.67 12.71
N THR A 62 3.05 -10.26 11.45
CA THR A 62 3.67 -9.00 11.00
C THR A 62 2.69 -7.86 11.26
N ILE A 63 3.19 -6.71 11.72
CA ILE A 63 2.35 -5.53 12.02
C ILE A 63 2.68 -4.42 11.03
N ILE A 64 1.67 -3.93 10.33
CA ILE A 64 1.74 -2.79 9.42
C ILE A 64 1.01 -1.61 10.06
N ASP A 65 1.76 -0.57 10.44
CA ASP A 65 1.18 0.67 10.96
C ASP A 65 0.86 1.63 9.81
N THR A 66 -0.43 1.76 9.50
CA THR A 66 -0.90 2.64 8.43
C THR A 66 -0.76 4.11 8.75
N LEU A 67 -0.65 4.52 10.03
CA LEU A 67 -0.36 5.90 10.39
C LEU A 67 1.08 6.28 10.04
N VAL A 68 2.03 5.37 10.28
CA VAL A 68 3.44 5.55 9.88
C VAL A 68 3.53 5.62 8.36
N LEU A 69 2.87 4.69 7.65
CA LEU A 69 2.80 4.70 6.20
C LEU A 69 2.22 6.02 5.66
N ALA A 70 1.10 6.48 6.23
CA ALA A 70 0.46 7.73 5.83
C ALA A 70 1.34 8.95 6.09
N ARG A 71 2.10 8.99 7.19
CA ARG A 71 3.05 10.07 7.49
C ARG A 71 4.18 10.14 6.48
N ASN A 72 4.65 8.98 6.00
CA ASN A 72 5.67 8.91 4.97
C ASN A 72 5.15 9.39 3.60
N LEU A 73 3.92 9.04 3.25
CA LEU A 73 3.28 9.46 2.00
C LEU A 73 2.84 10.93 2.02
N HIS A 74 2.44 11.44 3.19
CA HIS A 74 1.88 12.79 3.37
C HIS A 74 2.54 13.52 4.54
N PRO A 75 3.82 13.87 4.44
CA PRO A 75 4.55 14.54 5.51
C PRO A 75 3.92 15.90 5.84
N GLY A 76 3.84 16.25 7.13
CA GLY A 76 3.30 17.52 7.60
C GLY A 76 1.77 17.66 7.53
N GLN A 77 1.04 16.64 7.06
CA GLN A 77 -0.41 16.67 6.95
C GLN A 77 -1.10 15.89 8.07
N ARG A 78 -2.41 16.12 8.24
CA ARG A 78 -3.23 15.30 9.13
C ARG A 78 -3.41 13.92 8.51
N ASN A 79 -3.11 12.87 9.29
CA ASN A 79 -3.15 11.47 8.85
C ASN A 79 -4.04 10.61 9.76
N SER A 80 -5.05 11.19 10.42
CA SER A 80 -6.13 10.41 11.05
C SER A 80 -6.94 9.67 10.00
N LEU A 81 -7.63 8.59 10.38
CA LEU A 81 -8.46 7.81 9.45
C LEU A 81 -9.45 8.69 8.69
N ASP A 82 -10.15 9.61 9.37
CA ASP A 82 -11.07 10.57 8.73
C ASP A 82 -10.37 11.53 7.74
N ALA A 83 -9.13 11.93 8.04
CA ALA A 83 -8.37 12.78 7.13
C ALA A 83 -7.95 12.01 5.87
N LEU A 84 -7.61 10.74 6.03
CA LEU A 84 -7.27 9.85 4.92
C LEU A 84 -8.50 9.52 4.07
N CYS A 85 -9.67 9.23 4.68
CA CYS A 85 -10.92 9.04 3.94
C CYS A 85 -11.22 10.23 3.03
N ARG A 86 -11.13 11.45 3.57
CA ARG A 86 -11.36 12.67 2.78
C ARG A 86 -10.35 12.82 1.64
N ARG A 87 -9.08 12.49 1.87
CA ARG A 87 -8.01 12.60 0.87
C ARG A 87 -8.17 11.61 -0.26
N TYR A 88 -8.57 10.38 0.06
CA TYR A 88 -8.72 9.30 -0.90
C TYR A 88 -10.15 9.14 -1.41
N TYR A 89 -11.06 10.07 -1.05
CA TYR A 89 -12.48 10.07 -1.47
C TYR A 89 -13.21 8.79 -1.07
N ILE A 90 -12.90 8.25 0.12
CA ILE A 90 -13.55 7.08 0.69
C ILE A 90 -14.72 7.56 1.54
N ASP A 91 -15.91 7.01 1.27
CA ASP A 91 -17.12 7.34 2.01
C ASP A 91 -17.06 6.76 3.44
N ASN A 92 -17.12 7.64 4.43
CA ASN A 92 -17.18 7.31 5.84
C ASN A 92 -18.47 7.89 6.51
N SER A 93 -19.49 8.19 5.73
CA SER A 93 -20.75 8.80 6.22
C SER A 93 -21.51 7.91 7.19
N GLN A 94 -21.37 6.61 7.08
CA GLN A 94 -21.98 5.60 7.95
C GLN A 94 -21.31 5.53 9.36
N ARG A 95 -20.18 6.23 9.54
CA ARG A 95 -19.38 6.22 10.78
C ARG A 95 -19.97 7.15 11.83
N THR A 96 -21.22 6.91 12.23
CA THR A 96 -21.91 7.68 13.30
C THR A 96 -21.43 7.28 14.69
N LEU A 97 -21.07 5.99 14.87
CA LEU A 97 -20.43 5.42 16.05
C LEU A 97 -19.13 4.73 15.59
N HIS A 98 -18.11 4.76 16.42
CA HIS A 98 -16.84 4.05 16.14
C HIS A 98 -17.06 2.55 16.30
N GLY A 99 -17.71 1.92 15.32
CA GLY A 99 -17.89 0.49 15.26
C GLY A 99 -16.60 -0.18 14.77
N ALA A 100 -16.04 -1.12 15.54
CA ALA A 100 -14.77 -1.75 15.23
C ALA A 100 -14.74 -2.38 13.82
N LEU A 101 -15.81 -3.05 13.41
CA LEU A 101 -15.90 -3.68 12.09
C LEU A 101 -15.94 -2.64 10.96
N LEU A 102 -16.75 -1.61 11.10
CA LEU A 102 -16.85 -0.53 10.11
C LEU A 102 -15.52 0.23 9.99
N ASP A 103 -14.86 0.51 11.13
CA ASP A 103 -13.54 1.16 11.12
C ASP A 103 -12.49 0.28 10.43
N ALA A 104 -12.56 -1.05 10.60
CA ALA A 104 -11.68 -1.99 9.92
C ALA A 104 -11.93 -2.04 8.40
N GLU A 105 -13.19 -2.02 7.95
CA GLU A 105 -13.56 -1.96 6.53
C GLU A 105 -13.06 -0.67 5.88
N ILE A 106 -13.31 0.48 6.52
CA ILE A 106 -12.81 1.78 6.06
C ILE A 106 -11.28 1.79 6.01
N LEU A 107 -10.61 1.22 7.03
CA LEU A 107 -9.16 1.12 7.06
C LEU A 107 -8.62 0.26 5.91
N ALA A 108 -9.28 -0.83 5.57
CA ALA A 108 -8.90 -1.68 4.45
C ALA A 108 -8.94 -0.89 3.12
N ASP A 109 -9.99 -0.10 2.89
CA ASP A 109 -10.12 0.72 1.70
C ASP A 109 -9.07 1.84 1.66
N VAL A 110 -8.81 2.50 2.80
CA VAL A 110 -7.75 3.51 2.91
C VAL A 110 -6.38 2.89 2.64
N TYR A 111 -6.09 1.72 3.20
CA TYR A 111 -4.82 1.01 2.98
C TYR A 111 -4.63 0.65 1.51
N ARG A 112 -5.66 0.12 0.86
CA ARG A 112 -5.64 -0.17 -0.59
C ARG A 112 -5.39 1.08 -1.42
N ALA A 113 -6.03 2.21 -1.07
CA ALA A 113 -5.82 3.47 -1.77
C ALA A 113 -4.40 4.03 -1.55
N MET A 114 -3.85 3.94 -0.33
CA MET A 114 -2.49 4.36 -0.01
C MET A 114 -1.41 3.54 -0.74
N THR A 115 -1.65 2.25 -0.91
CA THR A 115 -0.72 1.34 -1.61
C THR A 115 -0.95 1.29 -3.12
N GLY A 116 -1.89 2.09 -3.63
CA GLY A 116 -2.20 2.23 -5.06
C GLY A 116 -2.98 1.07 -5.64
N GLY A 117 -3.43 0.10 -4.82
CA GLY A 117 -4.07 -1.13 -5.32
C GLY A 117 -3.18 -1.91 -6.30
N GLN A 118 -2.01 -1.40 -6.61
CA GLN A 118 -0.99 -2.10 -7.37
C GLN A 118 -0.19 -2.97 -6.41
N VAL A 119 -0.42 -4.26 -6.49
CA VAL A 119 0.64 -5.21 -6.15
C VAL A 119 1.83 -4.78 -7.02
N ASN A 120 2.95 -4.38 -6.39
CA ASN A 120 4.19 -4.25 -7.15
C ASN A 120 4.32 -5.53 -7.96
N LEU A 121 4.19 -5.43 -9.26
CA LEU A 121 4.66 -6.46 -10.15
C LEU A 121 6.18 -6.49 -9.94
N LEU A 122 6.59 -7.24 -8.91
CA LEU A 122 7.96 -7.68 -8.78
C LEU A 122 8.18 -8.63 -9.95
N LEU A 123 8.60 -8.07 -11.06
CA LEU A 123 9.20 -8.79 -12.20
C LEU A 123 10.59 -9.33 -11.81
N ASP A 124 10.86 -9.46 -10.50
CA ASP A 124 12.03 -10.13 -10.00
C ASP A 124 11.63 -11.55 -9.55
N GLY A 125 11.92 -12.46 -10.46
CA GLY A 125 12.03 -13.86 -10.10
C GLY A 125 13.15 -14.03 -9.08
N ALA A 126 12.77 -14.65 -7.95
CA ALA A 126 13.63 -15.26 -6.95
C ALA A 126 14.45 -14.33 -6.04
N GLY A 127 14.14 -14.37 -4.75
CA GLY A 127 15.15 -14.21 -3.72
C GLY A 127 14.94 -13.14 -2.68
N GLU A 128 14.37 -13.56 -1.56
CA GLU A 128 14.67 -13.11 -0.19
C GLU A 128 14.51 -11.64 0.18
N THR A 129 13.46 -11.43 0.96
CA THR A 129 13.37 -10.54 2.13
C THR A 129 14.51 -9.55 2.32
N ALA A 130 14.25 -8.28 2.10
CA ALA A 130 14.93 -7.23 2.82
C ALA A 130 14.03 -6.02 3.01
N ALA A 131 13.35 -5.98 4.16
CA ALA A 131 12.91 -4.72 4.74
C ALA A 131 14.12 -3.78 4.83
N GLY A 132 14.06 -2.63 4.17
CA GLY A 132 14.91 -1.50 4.53
C GLY A 132 16.17 -1.27 3.71
N ARG A 133 16.17 -1.46 2.38
CA ARG A 133 17.21 -0.86 1.54
C ARG A 133 16.57 -0.10 0.39
N GLY A 134 16.82 1.20 0.34
CA GLY A 134 16.51 2.02 -0.82
C GLY A 134 16.95 1.31 -2.10
N ALA A 135 16.11 1.35 -3.13
CA ALA A 135 16.36 0.69 -4.41
C ALA A 135 17.79 1.01 -4.87
N SER A 136 18.71 0.06 -4.66
CA SER A 136 20.04 0.18 -5.24
C SER A 136 19.87 0.00 -6.73
N ILE A 137 20.20 1.01 -7.49
CA ILE A 137 20.26 0.94 -8.95
C ILE A 137 21.25 -0.17 -9.28
N SER A 138 20.76 -1.34 -9.67
CA SER A 138 21.60 -2.43 -10.16
C SER A 138 22.24 -1.97 -11.48
N ARG A 139 23.53 -1.74 -11.45
CA ARG A 139 24.26 -1.47 -12.69
C ARG A 139 24.35 -2.78 -13.48
N LEU A 140 23.93 -2.72 -14.74
CA LEU A 140 24.05 -3.86 -15.64
C LEU A 140 25.54 -4.17 -15.88
N ASP A 141 25.86 -5.47 -16.02
CA ASP A 141 27.22 -5.94 -16.30
C ASP A 141 27.74 -5.26 -17.58
N ALA A 142 28.95 -4.71 -17.49
CA ALA A 142 29.63 -4.07 -18.63
C ALA A 142 29.92 -5.05 -19.77
N ASN A 143 30.05 -6.36 -19.45
CA ASN A 143 30.34 -7.42 -20.42
C ASN A 143 29.10 -8.09 -21.02
N ARG A 144 27.88 -7.55 -20.76
CA ARG A 144 26.67 -8.10 -21.35
C ARG A 144 26.70 -8.04 -22.88
N PRO A 145 26.10 -9.01 -23.59
CA PRO A 145 25.95 -8.93 -25.03
C PRO A 145 25.18 -7.67 -25.42
N ALA A 146 25.56 -7.06 -26.54
CA ALA A 146 24.86 -5.88 -27.05
C ALA A 146 23.37 -6.19 -27.23
N LEU A 147 22.52 -5.27 -26.78
CA LEU A 147 21.06 -5.41 -26.97
C LEU A 147 20.78 -5.38 -28.48
N LYS A 148 19.92 -6.30 -28.93
CA LYS A 148 19.42 -6.27 -30.31
C LYS A 148 18.53 -5.03 -30.47
N ILE A 149 18.99 -4.08 -31.26
CA ILE A 149 18.19 -2.93 -31.63
C ILE A 149 17.25 -3.37 -32.76
N ILE A 150 15.96 -3.29 -32.49
CA ILE A 150 14.93 -3.54 -33.49
C ILE A 150 14.71 -2.20 -34.20
N ALA A 151 15.14 -2.10 -35.44
CA ALA A 151 14.85 -0.93 -36.29
C ALA A 151 13.40 -0.98 -36.75
N ALA A 152 12.78 0.19 -36.90
CA ALA A 152 11.45 0.29 -37.47
C ALA A 152 11.46 -0.21 -38.93
N ASP A 153 10.39 -0.91 -39.34
CA ASP A 153 10.24 -1.30 -40.72
C ASP A 153 9.72 -0.15 -41.59
N ASP A 154 9.73 -0.35 -42.93
CA ASP A 154 9.32 0.69 -43.89
C ASP A 154 7.86 1.13 -43.68
N GLY A 155 6.98 0.22 -43.26
CA GLY A 155 5.57 0.50 -42.98
C GLY A 155 5.42 1.38 -41.73
N GLU A 156 6.16 1.08 -40.67
CA GLU A 156 6.19 1.88 -39.46
C GLU A 156 6.76 3.27 -39.70
N LEU A 157 7.82 3.38 -40.46
CA LEU A 157 8.41 4.67 -40.88
C LEU A 157 7.42 5.50 -41.68
N LEU A 158 6.70 4.90 -42.65
CA LEU A 158 5.69 5.60 -43.42
C LEU A 158 4.56 6.15 -42.55
N LEU A 159 4.06 5.35 -41.59
CA LEU A 159 3.04 5.79 -40.65
C LEU A 159 3.57 6.91 -39.74
N HIS A 160 4.79 6.79 -39.27
CA HIS A 160 5.44 7.83 -38.47
C HIS A 160 5.52 9.17 -39.21
N HIS A 161 6.02 9.17 -40.43
CA HIS A 161 6.11 10.40 -41.24
C HIS A 161 4.73 11.01 -41.50
N ARG A 162 3.73 10.20 -41.78
CA ARG A 162 2.35 10.67 -41.97
C ARG A 162 1.81 11.35 -40.70
N HIS A 163 2.11 10.81 -39.53
CA HIS A 163 1.73 11.43 -38.26
C HIS A 163 2.45 12.77 -38.04
N LEU A 164 3.74 12.83 -38.34
CA LEU A 164 4.50 14.07 -38.25
C LEU A 164 3.97 15.16 -39.20
N ASP A 165 3.51 14.77 -40.40
CA ASP A 165 2.86 15.69 -41.35
C ASP A 165 1.56 16.27 -40.81
N LEU A 166 0.70 15.43 -40.17
CA LEU A 166 -0.51 15.89 -39.54
C LEU A 166 -0.23 16.86 -38.41
N ILE A 167 0.72 16.51 -37.49
CA ILE A 167 1.12 17.40 -36.40
C ILE A 167 1.67 18.74 -36.92
N ASP A 168 2.41 18.70 -38.01
CA ASP A 168 2.99 19.92 -38.60
C ASP A 168 1.88 20.81 -39.18
N GLN A 169 0.92 20.25 -39.89
CA GLN A 169 -0.26 20.96 -40.38
C GLN A 169 -1.06 21.61 -39.23
N GLU A 170 -1.42 20.83 -38.21
CA GLU A 170 -2.20 21.32 -37.07
C GLU A 170 -1.43 22.39 -36.26
N SER A 171 -0.12 22.29 -36.18
CA SER A 171 0.74 23.26 -35.47
C SER A 171 1.14 24.49 -36.31
N GLY A 172 0.70 24.58 -37.55
CA GLY A 172 1.08 25.68 -38.45
C GLY A 172 2.57 25.71 -38.78
N GLY A 173 3.18 24.56 -39.09
CA GLY A 173 4.60 24.43 -39.44
C GLY A 173 5.55 24.48 -38.24
N ARG A 174 5.08 24.23 -37.03
CA ARG A 174 5.88 24.29 -35.78
C ARG A 174 6.17 22.93 -35.17
N CYS A 175 6.08 21.85 -35.94
CA CYS A 175 6.40 20.52 -35.45
C CYS A 175 7.87 20.43 -34.98
N VAL A 176 8.06 20.21 -33.67
CA VAL A 176 9.40 20.14 -33.06
C VAL A 176 10.18 18.92 -33.57
N TRP A 177 9.49 17.79 -33.75
CA TRP A 177 10.10 16.54 -34.20
C TRP A 177 10.71 16.64 -35.60
N LYS A 178 10.03 17.25 -36.57
CA LYS A 178 10.59 17.49 -37.89
C LYS A 178 11.85 18.36 -37.87
N LYS A 179 11.95 19.30 -36.91
CA LYS A 179 13.15 20.14 -36.74
C LYS A 179 14.34 19.37 -36.16
N LEU A 180 14.11 18.29 -35.46
CA LEU A 180 15.16 17.41 -34.90
C LEU A 180 15.72 16.47 -35.96
N GLU A 181 14.90 15.95 -36.88
CA GLU A 181 15.34 15.07 -37.97
C GLU A 181 16.27 15.77 -38.98
N ILE A 182 16.14 17.10 -39.15
CA ILE A 182 17.01 17.89 -40.05
C ILE A 182 18.43 18.06 -39.48
N LYS A 183 18.66 17.73 -38.18
CA LYS A 183 19.96 17.92 -37.52
C LYS A 183 20.73 16.60 -37.31
N ALA A 184 20.21 15.46 -37.70
CA ALA A 184 20.86 14.16 -37.62
C ALA A 184 21.43 13.75 -38.99
#